data_d73f45a57e0ada245a295cefe76785f2
#
_entry.id   d73f45a57e0ada245a295cefe76785f2
#
_cell.length_a   1.000
_cell.length_b   1.000
_cell.length_c   1.000
_cell.angle_alpha   90.00
_cell.angle_beta   90.00
_cell.angle_gamma   90.00
#
_symmetry.space_group_name_H-M   'P 1'
#
loop_
_entity.id
_entity.type
_entity.pdbx_description
1 polymer ?
#
loop_
_entity_poly.entity_id
_entity_poly.type
_entity_poly.pdbx_seq_one_letter_code
_entity_poly.pdbx_strand_id
1 'polypeptide(L)'
;MFGRRPDGRRIKGIDPIMRITPYVMPMRCDAQVFLKHRADLEVLHDYVRRQRLEKGEQISYMQIIVAAYVRAVSRNPQVNRFIVNKQLFARNNCSCAFTILKDPRDIDKGEAVVKIRFDLADTLYDVRDRMEAAIAANRIDQPPGFAEKLVNGIFALPGLATVAVALVRLLDRYGIAPAVLMDALPFYVGMYITNVASLKVQDVNHHLYNWGNVGMFVGMGLEERSAVVEQGQTRMKRFLPLGVTIDERVCSGAHYARFLKAIRRYLKHPELLELPPDEVCFDQDCEYHEPKPQRAAAAKQKA
;
A
#
# COMPACT_ATOMS: atom_id res chain seq x y z
N MET A 1 -23.94 -2.33 13.13
CA MET A 1 -22.72 -1.65 12.65
C MET A 1 -23.05 -0.18 12.45
N PHE A 2 -22.34 0.72 13.12
CA PHE A 2 -22.75 2.13 13.28
C PHE A 2 -22.34 3.06 12.13
N GLY A 3 -21.94 2.55 10.97
CA GLY A 3 -21.65 3.35 9.77
C GLY A 3 -20.36 4.19 9.79
N ARG A 4 -19.73 4.35 10.95
CA ARG A 4 -18.43 5.03 11.13
C ARG A 4 -17.42 4.07 11.73
N ARG A 5 -16.21 4.13 11.20
CA ARG A 5 -15.04 3.39 11.68
C ARG A 5 -13.87 4.38 11.79
N PRO A 6 -12.83 4.08 12.58
CA PRO A 6 -11.63 4.93 12.63
C PRO A 6 -10.95 5.11 11.28
N ASP A 7 -11.05 4.10 10.40
CA ASP A 7 -10.39 4.03 9.10
C ASP A 7 -11.29 4.36 7.89
N GLY A 8 -12.60 4.64 8.11
CA GLY A 8 -13.48 4.97 6.99
C GLY A 8 -14.96 5.15 7.34
N ARG A 9 -15.74 5.51 6.33
CA ARG A 9 -17.18 5.72 6.40
C ARG A 9 -17.93 4.76 5.47
N ARG A 10 -19.04 4.23 5.94
CA ARG A 10 -19.90 3.36 5.14
C ARG A 10 -20.49 4.13 3.96
N ILE A 11 -20.35 3.57 2.77
CA ILE A 11 -20.91 4.11 1.54
C ILE A 11 -22.41 3.81 1.49
N LYS A 12 -23.20 4.80 1.10
CA LYS A 12 -24.65 4.71 0.88
C LYS A 12 -24.94 4.78 -0.63
N GLY A 13 -26.09 4.27 -1.06
CA GLY A 13 -26.53 4.38 -2.47
C GLY A 13 -25.65 3.54 -3.45
N ILE A 14 -25.14 2.40 -3.00
CA ILE A 14 -24.31 1.51 -3.81
C ILE A 14 -25.20 0.76 -4.80
N ASP A 15 -24.69 0.57 -6.03
CA ASP A 15 -25.30 -0.27 -7.06
C ASP A 15 -25.66 -1.66 -6.50
N PRO A 16 -26.86 -2.21 -6.84
CA PRO A 16 -27.32 -3.51 -6.36
C PRO A 16 -26.34 -4.66 -6.60
N ILE A 17 -25.64 -4.67 -7.74
CA ILE A 17 -24.63 -5.68 -8.06
C ILE A 17 -23.47 -5.60 -7.08
N MET A 18 -22.97 -4.39 -6.82
CA MET A 18 -21.90 -4.16 -5.85
C MET A 18 -22.32 -4.50 -4.40
N ARG A 19 -23.62 -4.42 -4.08
CA ARG A 19 -24.14 -4.79 -2.75
C ARG A 19 -24.19 -6.30 -2.53
N ILE A 20 -24.43 -7.08 -3.58
CA ILE A 20 -24.51 -8.54 -3.48
C ILE A 20 -23.11 -9.21 -3.51
N THR A 21 -22.13 -8.59 -4.16
CA THR A 21 -20.78 -9.10 -4.35
C THR A 21 -20.13 -9.63 -3.05
N PRO A 22 -20.21 -8.94 -1.88
CA PRO A 22 -19.64 -9.46 -0.63
C PRO A 22 -20.40 -10.65 -0.02
N TYR A 23 -21.55 -11.01 -0.55
CA TYR A 23 -22.28 -12.23 -0.17
C TYR A 23 -21.90 -13.40 -1.05
N VAL A 24 -21.60 -13.14 -2.34
CA VAL A 24 -21.11 -14.13 -3.28
C VAL A 24 -19.66 -14.48 -2.98
N MET A 25 -18.85 -13.48 -2.66
CA MET A 25 -17.44 -13.62 -2.27
C MET A 25 -17.23 -13.12 -0.84
N PRO A 26 -17.49 -13.94 0.18
CA PRO A 26 -17.52 -13.50 1.58
C PRO A 26 -16.13 -13.20 2.15
N MET A 27 -15.10 -13.90 1.67
CA MET A 27 -13.72 -13.68 2.08
C MET A 27 -12.95 -12.89 1.04
N ARG A 28 -11.83 -12.27 1.44
CA ARG A 28 -11.01 -11.50 0.53
C ARG A 28 -10.24 -12.39 -0.43
N CYS A 29 -9.84 -13.56 0.02
CA CYS A 29 -9.19 -14.56 -0.83
C CYS A 29 -10.10 -15.09 -1.95
N ASP A 30 -11.43 -15.04 -1.79
CA ASP A 30 -12.36 -15.45 -2.85
C ASP A 30 -12.49 -14.38 -3.94
N ALA A 31 -12.19 -13.13 -3.62
CA ALA A 31 -12.42 -11.96 -4.44
C ALA A 31 -11.15 -11.39 -5.07
N GLN A 32 -10.11 -12.21 -5.19
CA GLN A 32 -8.83 -11.78 -5.74
C GLN A 32 -8.82 -11.82 -7.26
N VAL A 33 -8.40 -10.71 -7.85
CA VAL A 33 -8.03 -10.67 -9.27
C VAL A 33 -6.54 -10.42 -9.36
N PHE A 34 -5.86 -11.30 -10.11
CA PHE A 34 -4.42 -11.25 -10.33
C PHE A 34 -4.12 -10.57 -11.65
N LEU A 35 -3.32 -9.53 -11.60
CA LEU A 35 -2.92 -8.75 -12.76
C LEU A 35 -1.40 -8.73 -12.85
N LYS A 36 -0.87 -8.82 -14.08
CA LYS A 36 0.55 -8.61 -14.35
C LYS A 36 0.74 -7.28 -15.05
N HIS A 37 1.68 -6.50 -14.56
CA HIS A 37 2.13 -5.30 -15.24
C HIS A 37 3.65 -5.34 -15.39
N ARG A 38 4.14 -4.86 -16.52
CA ARG A 38 5.58 -4.70 -16.77
C ARG A 38 5.86 -3.23 -16.99
N ALA A 39 6.59 -2.61 -16.06
CA ALA A 39 7.07 -1.25 -16.24
C ALA A 39 8.34 -1.26 -17.10
N ASP A 40 8.45 -0.34 -18.05
CA ASP A 40 9.66 -0.18 -18.85
C ASP A 40 10.80 0.31 -17.95
N LEU A 41 11.76 -0.57 -17.69
CA LEU A 41 12.86 -0.29 -16.77
C LEU A 41 13.85 0.73 -17.34
N GLU A 42 13.95 0.86 -18.65
CA GLU A 42 14.82 1.86 -19.27
C GLU A 42 14.30 3.28 -18.97
N VAL A 43 13.01 3.48 -19.11
CA VAL A 43 12.37 4.76 -18.75
C VAL A 43 12.59 5.11 -17.28
N LEU A 44 12.35 4.16 -16.38
CA LEU A 44 12.53 4.38 -14.94
C LEU A 44 13.99 4.62 -14.58
N HIS A 45 14.93 3.87 -15.18
CA HIS A 45 16.36 4.00 -14.96
C HIS A 45 16.86 5.37 -15.43
N ASP A 46 16.48 5.79 -16.65
CA ASP A 46 16.86 7.09 -17.20
C ASP A 46 16.32 8.25 -16.37
N TYR A 47 15.09 8.11 -15.85
CA TYR A 47 14.50 9.09 -14.94
C TYR A 47 15.31 9.18 -13.64
N VAL A 48 15.55 8.06 -12.95
CA VAL A 48 16.32 8.02 -11.69
C VAL A 48 17.74 8.55 -11.90
N ARG A 49 18.38 8.21 -13.02
CA ARG A 49 19.71 8.71 -13.38
C ARG A 49 19.71 10.23 -13.55
N ARG A 50 18.73 10.79 -14.27
CA ARG A 50 18.58 12.24 -14.43
C ARG A 50 18.37 12.94 -13.08
N GLN A 51 17.49 12.44 -12.25
CA GLN A 51 17.25 13.00 -10.92
C GLN A 51 18.53 13.07 -10.10
N ARG A 52 19.34 12.01 -10.13
CA ARG A 52 20.62 11.95 -9.41
C ARG A 52 21.66 12.92 -9.98
N LEU A 53 21.81 13.00 -11.31
CA LEU A 53 22.84 13.79 -11.95
C LEU A 53 22.50 15.30 -12.00
N GLU A 54 21.24 15.65 -12.25
CA GLU A 54 20.82 17.02 -12.48
C GLU A 54 20.34 17.71 -11.20
N LYS A 55 19.69 16.96 -10.28
CA LYS A 55 19.11 17.51 -9.07
C LYS A 55 19.76 17.02 -7.77
N GLY A 56 20.68 16.05 -7.83
CA GLY A 56 21.25 15.41 -6.65
C GLY A 56 20.31 14.52 -5.87
N GLU A 57 19.11 14.23 -6.42
CA GLU A 57 18.05 13.51 -5.74
C GLU A 57 18.20 12.00 -5.89
N GLN A 58 18.12 11.27 -4.79
CA GLN A 58 18.14 9.81 -4.81
C GLN A 58 16.70 9.28 -4.73
N ILE A 59 16.29 8.58 -5.77
CA ILE A 59 14.94 8.03 -5.89
C ILE A 59 15.03 6.55 -6.24
N SER A 60 14.24 5.71 -5.57
CA SER A 60 14.11 4.28 -5.86
C SER A 60 12.87 3.98 -6.71
N TYR A 61 12.88 2.87 -7.43
CA TYR A 61 11.72 2.42 -8.21
C TYR A 61 10.49 2.19 -7.33
N MET A 62 10.68 1.70 -6.10
CA MET A 62 9.59 1.50 -5.16
C MET A 62 8.92 2.83 -4.77
N GLN A 63 9.71 3.90 -4.57
CA GLN A 63 9.18 5.24 -4.29
C GLN A 63 8.37 5.78 -5.46
N ILE A 64 8.81 5.56 -6.71
CA ILE A 64 8.05 5.93 -7.91
C ILE A 64 6.72 5.17 -7.98
N ILE A 65 6.71 3.87 -7.69
CA ILE A 65 5.50 3.04 -7.71
C ILE A 65 4.51 3.50 -6.62
N VAL A 66 5.01 3.78 -5.41
CA VAL A 66 4.17 4.29 -4.30
C VAL A 66 3.63 5.69 -4.62
N ALA A 67 4.44 6.58 -5.17
CA ALA A 67 3.98 7.91 -5.60
C ALA A 67 2.93 7.81 -6.73
N ALA A 68 3.14 6.90 -7.69
CA ALA A 68 2.14 6.61 -8.73
C ALA A 68 0.82 6.09 -8.13
N TYR A 69 0.89 5.22 -7.10
CA TYR A 69 -0.30 4.76 -6.39
C TYR A 69 -1.03 5.91 -5.69
N VAL A 70 -0.34 6.73 -4.91
CA VAL A 70 -0.94 7.90 -4.21
C VAL A 70 -1.61 8.83 -5.21
N ARG A 71 -0.92 9.18 -6.30
CA ARG A 71 -1.43 10.03 -7.36
C ARG A 71 -2.61 9.38 -8.12
N ALA A 72 -2.60 8.09 -8.35
CA ALA A 72 -3.71 7.40 -9.00
C ALA A 72 -4.94 7.32 -8.09
N VAL A 73 -4.77 7.15 -6.77
CA VAL A 73 -5.84 7.20 -5.78
C VAL A 73 -6.45 8.60 -5.69
N SER A 74 -5.64 9.68 -5.76
CA SER A 74 -6.16 11.05 -5.72
C SER A 74 -7.16 11.37 -6.85
N ARG A 75 -7.10 10.63 -7.95
CA ARG A 75 -8.02 10.77 -9.10
C ARG A 75 -9.06 9.66 -9.19
N ASN A 76 -8.86 8.54 -8.48
CA ASN A 76 -9.74 7.38 -8.50
C ASN A 76 -9.95 6.83 -7.08
N PRO A 77 -10.58 7.61 -6.18
CA PRO A 77 -10.67 7.24 -4.76
C PRO A 77 -11.46 5.95 -4.51
N GLN A 78 -12.29 5.51 -5.47
CA GLN A 78 -13.09 4.29 -5.37
C GLN A 78 -12.21 3.02 -5.21
N VAL A 79 -10.98 3.01 -5.72
CA VAL A 79 -10.08 1.86 -5.60
C VAL A 79 -9.47 1.73 -4.20
N ASN A 80 -9.57 2.78 -3.38
CA ASN A 80 -9.10 2.80 -2.00
C ASN A 80 -10.20 2.41 -0.99
N ARG A 81 -11.36 1.94 -1.46
CA ARG A 81 -12.45 1.39 -0.63
C ARG A 81 -12.05 0.07 0.00
N PHE A 82 -12.85 -0.38 0.95
CA PHE A 82 -12.66 -1.69 1.57
C PHE A 82 -13.99 -2.30 2.04
N ILE A 83 -13.99 -3.62 2.23
CA ILE A 83 -15.15 -4.38 2.72
C ILE A 83 -14.91 -4.82 4.15
N VAL A 84 -15.88 -4.54 5.03
CA VAL A 84 -15.96 -5.12 6.37
C VAL A 84 -17.40 -5.54 6.65
N ASN A 85 -17.59 -6.74 7.16
CA ASN A 85 -18.90 -7.30 7.48
C ASN A 85 -19.91 -7.14 6.32
N LYS A 86 -19.47 -7.49 5.11
CA LYS A 86 -20.28 -7.40 3.88
C LYS A 86 -20.78 -5.99 3.52
N GLN A 87 -20.14 -4.96 4.08
CA GLN A 87 -20.46 -3.55 3.79
C GLN A 87 -19.25 -2.84 3.21
N LEU A 88 -19.52 -1.97 2.25
CA LEU A 88 -18.51 -1.18 1.57
C LEU A 88 -18.26 0.13 2.33
N PHE A 89 -16.99 0.47 2.50
CA PHE A 89 -16.53 1.68 3.16
C PHE A 89 -15.60 2.47 2.25
N ALA A 90 -15.77 3.79 2.25
CA ALA A 90 -14.77 4.72 1.77
C ALA A 90 -13.70 4.87 2.86
N ARG A 91 -12.43 4.72 2.48
CA ARG A 91 -11.29 4.93 3.39
C ARG A 91 -11.07 6.42 3.61
N ASN A 92 -10.69 6.80 4.84
CA ASN A 92 -10.40 8.19 5.21
C ASN A 92 -8.91 8.53 5.25
N ASN A 93 -8.07 7.71 4.61
CA ASN A 93 -6.64 7.92 4.48
C ASN A 93 -6.10 7.23 3.23
N CYS A 94 -4.97 7.69 2.72
CA CYS A 94 -4.17 6.97 1.73
C CYS A 94 -2.97 6.37 2.46
N SER A 95 -2.83 5.07 2.45
CA SER A 95 -1.78 4.40 3.21
C SER A 95 -1.20 3.21 2.46
N CYS A 96 0.08 2.98 2.69
CA CYS A 96 0.81 1.85 2.17
C CYS A 96 1.58 1.17 3.31
N ALA A 97 1.74 -0.15 3.22
CA ALA A 97 2.67 -0.89 4.06
C ALA A 97 3.67 -1.66 3.19
N PHE A 98 4.87 -1.86 3.72
CA PHE A 98 5.89 -2.68 3.09
C PHE A 98 6.83 -3.27 4.14
N THR A 99 7.47 -4.37 3.77
CA THR A 99 8.44 -5.05 4.62
C THR A 99 9.85 -4.59 4.28
N ILE A 100 10.66 -4.36 5.31
CA ILE A 100 12.08 -4.08 5.20
C ILE A 100 12.88 -5.09 6.04
N LEU A 101 14.09 -5.41 5.60
CA LEU A 101 15.06 -6.08 6.47
C LEU A 101 15.52 -5.09 7.55
N LYS A 102 15.52 -5.50 8.81
CA LYS A 102 16.06 -4.68 9.91
C LYS A 102 17.53 -4.36 9.68
N ASP A 103 18.29 -5.35 9.22
CA ASP A 103 19.66 -5.19 8.76
C ASP A 103 19.81 -5.76 7.34
N PRO A 104 20.11 -4.93 6.30
CA PRO A 104 20.30 -5.43 4.94
C PRO A 104 21.45 -6.40 4.76
N ARG A 105 22.36 -6.48 5.74
CA ARG A 105 23.56 -7.35 5.72
C ARG A 105 23.34 -8.68 6.45
N ASP A 106 22.26 -8.78 7.21
CA ASP A 106 21.96 -9.92 8.06
C ASP A 106 20.46 -10.20 8.08
N ILE A 107 20.04 -11.15 7.25
CA ILE A 107 18.63 -11.55 7.13
C ILE A 107 18.08 -12.20 8.40
N ASP A 108 18.97 -12.78 9.23
CA ASP A 108 18.57 -13.47 10.46
C ASP A 108 18.15 -12.50 11.57
N LYS A 109 18.48 -11.21 11.43
CA LYS A 109 17.96 -10.15 12.32
C LYS A 109 16.47 -9.84 12.11
N GLY A 110 15.86 -10.49 11.10
CA GLY A 110 14.45 -10.43 10.85
C GLY A 110 14.00 -9.19 10.07
N GLU A 111 12.70 -9.09 9.92
CA GLU A 111 12.03 -8.07 9.13
C GLU A 111 11.23 -7.13 10.03
N ALA A 112 11.01 -5.92 9.55
CA ALA A 112 10.07 -4.97 10.12
C ALA A 112 9.04 -4.57 9.05
N VAL A 113 7.79 -4.42 9.48
CA VAL A 113 6.74 -3.89 8.60
C VAL A 113 6.56 -2.41 8.86
N VAL A 114 6.75 -1.63 7.83
CA VAL A 114 6.60 -0.17 7.84
C VAL A 114 5.23 0.17 7.27
N LYS A 115 4.47 1.00 8.01
CA LYS A 115 3.18 1.53 7.58
C LYS A 115 3.25 3.04 7.50
N ILE A 116 2.85 3.60 6.36
CA ILE A 116 2.92 5.02 6.08
C ILE A 116 1.56 5.53 5.60
N ARG A 117 1.19 6.72 6.03
CA ARG A 117 0.08 7.50 5.49
C ARG A 117 0.62 8.63 4.62
N PHE A 118 -0.03 8.82 3.48
CA PHE A 118 0.30 9.87 2.52
C PHE A 118 -0.84 10.88 2.43
N ASP A 119 -0.49 12.13 2.11
CA ASP A 119 -1.44 13.08 1.60
C ASP A 119 -1.71 12.80 0.11
N LEU A 120 -2.93 13.03 -0.35
CA LEU A 120 -3.25 12.84 -1.77
C LEU A 120 -2.61 13.89 -2.68
N ALA A 121 -2.15 15.00 -2.10
CA ALA A 121 -1.39 16.04 -2.78
C ALA A 121 0.13 15.79 -2.78
N ASP A 122 0.61 14.77 -2.04
CA ASP A 122 2.04 14.46 -1.97
C ASP A 122 2.66 14.31 -3.36
N THR A 123 3.81 14.93 -3.55
CA THR A 123 4.69 14.77 -4.71
C THR A 123 5.55 13.51 -4.56
N LEU A 124 6.31 13.17 -5.60
CA LEU A 124 7.29 12.08 -5.52
C LEU A 124 8.32 12.33 -4.41
N TYR A 125 8.73 13.58 -4.22
CA TYR A 125 9.70 13.95 -3.19
C TYR A 125 9.13 13.80 -1.78
N ASP A 126 7.88 14.22 -1.57
CA ASP A 126 7.18 14.05 -0.28
C ASP A 126 7.01 12.57 0.06
N VAL A 127 6.62 11.76 -0.93
CA VAL A 127 6.50 10.29 -0.77
C VAL A 127 7.85 9.68 -0.42
N ARG A 128 8.94 10.05 -1.12
CA ARG A 128 10.29 9.61 -0.81
C ARG A 128 10.67 9.94 0.63
N ASP A 129 10.53 11.19 1.02
CA ASP A 129 10.96 11.68 2.34
C ASP A 129 10.20 10.99 3.47
N ARG A 130 8.88 10.79 3.30
CA ARG A 130 8.08 10.00 4.26
C ARG A 130 8.53 8.54 4.33
N MET A 131 8.85 7.92 3.19
CA MET A 131 9.31 6.54 3.15
C MET A 131 10.69 6.40 3.80
N GLU A 132 11.64 7.30 3.52
CA GLU A 132 12.98 7.27 4.09
C GLU A 132 12.96 7.52 5.60
N ALA A 133 12.19 8.49 6.06
CA ALA A 133 12.02 8.76 7.49
C ALA A 133 11.44 7.53 8.23
N ALA A 134 10.43 6.88 7.63
CA ALA A 134 9.83 5.70 8.22
C ALA A 134 10.77 4.49 8.19
N ILE A 135 11.54 4.30 7.12
CA ILE A 135 12.57 3.24 7.04
C ILE A 135 13.66 3.46 8.08
N ALA A 136 14.17 4.70 8.22
CA ALA A 136 15.19 5.04 9.19
C ALA A 136 14.71 4.77 10.62
N ALA A 137 13.48 5.15 10.95
CA ALA A 137 12.88 4.91 12.26
C ALA A 137 12.73 3.42 12.62
N ASN A 138 12.57 2.54 11.62
CA ASN A 138 12.37 1.10 11.83
C ASN A 138 13.66 0.26 11.72
N ARG A 139 14.78 0.85 11.29
CA ARG A 139 16.10 0.20 11.25
C ARG A 139 16.89 0.32 12.56
N ILE A 140 16.53 1.27 13.39
CA ILE A 140 17.19 1.47 14.68
C ILE A 140 16.69 0.36 15.62
N ASP A 141 17.61 -0.31 16.33
CA ASP A 141 17.29 -1.24 17.40
C ASP A 141 16.57 -0.49 18.55
N GLN A 142 15.29 -0.31 18.39
CA GLN A 142 14.45 0.24 19.44
C GLN A 142 13.96 -0.90 20.35
N PRO A 143 13.82 -0.64 21.64
CA PRO A 143 13.18 -1.61 22.52
C PRO A 143 11.78 -1.92 21.99
N PRO A 144 11.30 -3.18 22.16
CA PRO A 144 10.02 -3.62 21.60
C PRO A 144 8.92 -2.63 21.94
N GLY A 145 8.24 -2.14 20.90
CA GLY A 145 7.13 -1.20 21.03
C GLY A 145 5.94 -1.81 21.76
N PHE A 146 4.95 -0.99 22.11
CA PHE A 146 3.73 -1.45 22.76
C PHE A 146 3.06 -2.62 22.03
N ALA A 147 2.97 -2.55 20.70
CA ALA A 147 2.39 -3.61 19.88
C ALA A 147 3.17 -4.92 19.97
N GLU A 148 4.50 -4.87 19.96
CA GLU A 148 5.36 -6.04 20.05
C GLU A 148 5.30 -6.67 21.46
N LYS A 149 5.30 -5.84 22.52
CA LYS A 149 5.10 -6.31 23.90
C LYS A 149 3.74 -6.96 24.09
N LEU A 150 2.69 -6.37 23.50
CA LEU A 150 1.33 -6.92 23.54
C LEU A 150 1.27 -8.27 22.84
N VAL A 151 1.84 -8.38 21.64
CA VAL A 151 1.92 -9.64 20.89
C VAL A 151 2.67 -10.69 21.70
N ASN A 152 3.86 -10.38 22.21
CA ASN A 152 4.65 -11.32 23.00
C ASN A 152 3.89 -11.78 24.27
N GLY A 153 3.18 -10.88 24.96
CA GLY A 153 2.35 -11.23 26.13
C GLY A 153 1.16 -12.14 25.75
N ILE A 154 0.52 -11.88 24.61
CA ILE A 154 -0.60 -12.71 24.14
C ILE A 154 -0.12 -14.11 23.73
N PHE A 155 1.06 -14.24 23.12
CA PHE A 155 1.61 -15.52 22.70
C PHE A 155 2.30 -16.30 23.84
N ALA A 156 2.53 -15.68 25.00
CA ALA A 156 3.12 -16.35 26.16
C ALA A 156 2.21 -17.43 26.78
N LEU A 157 0.89 -17.33 26.58
CA LEU A 157 -0.08 -18.28 27.11
C LEU A 157 -0.73 -19.10 25.98
N PRO A 158 -0.71 -20.44 26.06
CA PRO A 158 -1.37 -21.29 25.07
C PRO A 158 -2.86 -20.97 24.94
N GLY A 159 -3.34 -20.79 23.70
CA GLY A 159 -4.75 -20.49 23.40
C GLY A 159 -5.16 -19.03 23.57
N LEU A 160 -4.42 -18.21 24.34
CA LEU A 160 -4.75 -16.79 24.53
C LEU A 160 -4.70 -16.01 23.22
N ALA A 161 -3.73 -16.31 22.36
CA ALA A 161 -3.63 -15.69 21.04
C ALA A 161 -4.90 -15.92 20.18
N THR A 162 -5.44 -17.15 20.20
CA THR A 162 -6.67 -17.47 19.44
C THR A 162 -7.85 -16.65 19.95
N VAL A 163 -8.03 -16.56 21.27
CA VAL A 163 -9.12 -15.79 21.88
C VAL A 163 -8.94 -14.29 21.61
N ALA A 164 -7.75 -13.76 21.79
CA ALA A 164 -7.45 -12.34 21.58
C ALA A 164 -7.66 -11.95 20.10
N VAL A 165 -7.17 -12.73 19.16
CA VAL A 165 -7.37 -12.51 17.73
C VAL A 165 -8.85 -12.60 17.35
N ALA A 166 -9.58 -13.60 17.88
CA ALA A 166 -11.01 -13.73 17.65
C ALA A 166 -11.79 -12.51 18.17
N LEU A 167 -11.44 -12.02 19.35
CA LEU A 167 -12.04 -10.83 19.95
C LEU A 167 -11.76 -9.57 19.09
N VAL A 168 -10.50 -9.36 18.69
CA VAL A 168 -10.13 -8.22 17.83
C VAL A 168 -10.87 -8.28 16.49
N ARG A 169 -10.97 -9.46 15.87
CA ARG A 169 -11.74 -9.65 14.64
C ARG A 169 -13.23 -9.38 14.84
N LEU A 170 -13.77 -9.73 15.98
CA LEU A 170 -15.17 -9.44 16.33
C LEU A 170 -15.39 -7.93 16.50
N LEU A 171 -14.53 -7.25 17.24
CA LEU A 171 -14.55 -5.79 17.41
C LEU A 171 -14.43 -5.07 16.06
N ASP A 172 -13.50 -5.52 15.23
CA ASP A 172 -13.30 -4.99 13.87
C ASP A 172 -14.56 -5.18 13.01
N ARG A 173 -15.14 -6.39 13.03
CA ARG A 173 -16.38 -6.71 12.31
C ARG A 173 -17.52 -5.75 12.63
N TYR A 174 -17.64 -5.30 13.88
CA TYR A 174 -18.66 -4.37 14.32
C TYR A 174 -18.25 -2.89 14.25
N GLY A 175 -17.00 -2.61 13.85
CA GLY A 175 -16.50 -1.25 13.65
C GLY A 175 -16.15 -0.53 14.94
N ILE A 176 -15.91 -1.27 16.02
CA ILE A 176 -15.56 -0.76 17.37
C ILE A 176 -14.10 -1.08 17.76
N ALA A 177 -13.32 -1.62 16.84
CA ALA A 177 -11.90 -1.83 17.07
C ALA A 177 -11.18 -0.49 17.33
N PRO A 178 -10.33 -0.41 18.38
CA PRO A 178 -9.61 0.81 18.71
C PRO A 178 -8.70 1.29 17.55
N ALA A 179 -8.68 2.60 17.29
CA ALA A 179 -7.84 3.18 16.24
C ALA A 179 -6.35 2.85 16.45
N VAL A 180 -5.88 2.90 17.69
CA VAL A 180 -4.48 2.57 18.05
C VAL A 180 -4.10 1.16 17.61
N LEU A 181 -5.00 0.19 17.78
CA LEU A 181 -4.77 -1.19 17.34
C LEU A 181 -4.74 -1.31 15.82
N MET A 182 -5.67 -0.62 15.12
CA MET A 182 -5.70 -0.61 13.67
C MET A 182 -4.46 0.10 13.09
N ASP A 183 -3.96 1.14 13.77
CA ASP A 183 -2.74 1.84 13.34
C ASP A 183 -1.48 1.00 13.58
N ALA A 184 -1.44 0.20 14.62
CA ALA A 184 -0.32 -0.70 14.92
C ALA A 184 -0.26 -1.90 13.97
N LEU A 185 -1.39 -2.34 13.41
CA LEU A 185 -1.44 -3.52 12.54
C LEU A 185 -1.24 -3.14 11.07
N PRO A 186 -0.32 -3.79 10.35
CA PRO A 186 -0.01 -3.49 8.95
C PRO A 186 -1.12 -3.91 7.96
N PHE A 187 -2.13 -4.65 8.44
CA PHE A 187 -3.22 -5.16 7.61
C PHE A 187 -4.33 -4.14 7.32
N TYR A 188 -4.23 -2.92 7.89
CA TYR A 188 -5.19 -1.83 7.71
C TYR A 188 -4.58 -0.73 6.85
N VAL A 189 -4.39 -1.03 5.56
CA VAL A 189 -3.80 -0.12 4.56
C VAL A 189 -4.52 -0.27 3.22
N GLY A 190 -4.41 0.74 2.36
CA GLY A 190 -4.94 0.68 1.01
C GLY A 190 -4.14 -0.27 0.11
N MET A 191 -2.82 -0.19 0.20
CA MET A 191 -1.89 -1.01 -0.58
C MET A 191 -0.80 -1.61 0.31
N TYR A 192 -0.45 -2.86 0.05
CA TYR A 192 0.77 -3.48 0.54
C TYR A 192 1.72 -3.71 -0.62
N ILE A 193 2.99 -3.32 -0.48
CA ILE A 193 4.00 -3.54 -1.51
C ILE A 193 5.19 -4.31 -0.94
N THR A 194 5.69 -5.28 -1.69
CA THR A 194 6.90 -6.02 -1.35
C THR A 194 7.90 -5.98 -2.49
N ASN A 195 9.17 -5.86 -2.16
CA ASN A 195 10.28 -5.88 -3.11
C ASN A 195 10.97 -7.25 -3.05
N VAL A 196 10.45 -8.22 -3.81
CA VAL A 196 11.06 -9.55 -3.88
C VAL A 196 12.25 -9.59 -4.86
N ALA A 197 12.43 -8.55 -5.68
CA ALA A 197 13.63 -8.41 -6.52
C ALA A 197 14.92 -8.35 -5.69
N SER A 198 14.87 -7.79 -4.48
CA SER A 198 16.00 -7.78 -3.54
C SER A 198 16.42 -9.17 -3.10
N LEU A 199 15.51 -10.12 -3.15
CA LEU A 199 15.72 -11.55 -2.85
C LEU A 199 16.02 -12.38 -4.11
N LYS A 200 16.19 -11.73 -5.27
CA LYS A 200 16.39 -12.37 -6.59
C LYS A 200 15.23 -13.29 -7.01
N VAL A 201 14.03 -12.98 -6.55
CA VAL A 201 12.80 -13.71 -6.89
C VAL A 201 12.08 -12.98 -8.02
N GLN A 202 11.47 -13.74 -8.93
CA GLN A 202 10.60 -13.18 -9.98
C GLN A 202 9.33 -12.57 -9.38
N ASP A 203 8.50 -11.94 -10.22
CA ASP A 203 7.24 -11.37 -9.77
C ASP A 203 6.34 -12.43 -9.13
N VAL A 204 5.72 -12.05 -8.03
CA VAL A 204 4.76 -12.87 -7.32
C VAL A 204 3.42 -12.15 -7.21
N ASN A 205 2.33 -12.88 -7.44
CA ASN A 205 1.00 -12.42 -7.07
C ASN A 205 0.73 -12.86 -5.64
N HIS A 206 0.90 -11.97 -4.70
CA HIS A 206 0.65 -12.25 -3.30
C HIS A 206 -0.85 -12.21 -2.99
N HIS A 207 -1.33 -13.14 -2.17
CA HIS A 207 -2.72 -13.14 -1.74
C HIS A 207 -3.05 -11.95 -0.82
N LEU A 208 -4.32 -11.54 -0.82
CA LEU A 208 -4.82 -10.56 0.15
C LEU A 208 -5.19 -11.25 1.45
N TYR A 209 -4.86 -10.61 2.58
CA TYR A 209 -5.17 -11.15 3.89
C TYR A 209 -6.67 -11.06 4.20
N ASN A 210 -7.25 -12.13 4.75
CA ASN A 210 -8.65 -12.12 5.19
C ASN A 210 -8.89 -11.29 6.45
N TRP A 211 -7.83 -10.98 7.19
CA TRP A 211 -7.88 -10.06 8.31
C TRP A 211 -7.39 -8.68 7.89
N GLY A 212 -8.02 -7.63 8.46
CA GLY A 212 -7.75 -6.26 8.07
C GLY A 212 -8.54 -5.81 6.84
N ASN A 213 -8.01 -4.87 6.09
CA ASN A 213 -8.70 -4.25 4.97
C ASN A 213 -7.77 -3.87 3.79
N VAL A 214 -6.69 -4.60 3.61
CA VAL A 214 -5.80 -4.42 2.45
C VAL A 214 -6.61 -4.64 1.17
N GLY A 215 -6.67 -3.61 0.32
CA GLY A 215 -7.41 -3.66 -0.95
C GLY A 215 -6.55 -4.06 -2.15
N MET A 216 -5.23 -3.85 -2.04
CA MET A 216 -4.28 -4.11 -3.11
C MET A 216 -2.96 -4.64 -2.56
N PHE A 217 -2.37 -5.62 -3.24
CA PHE A 217 -1.02 -6.09 -2.99
C PHE A 217 -0.16 -5.97 -4.25
N VAL A 218 1.04 -5.42 -4.14
CA VAL A 218 1.97 -5.27 -5.26
C VAL A 218 3.28 -5.98 -4.93
N GLY A 219 3.66 -6.96 -5.76
CA GLY A 219 4.96 -7.62 -5.71
C GLY A 219 5.87 -7.08 -6.80
N MET A 220 6.98 -6.45 -6.42
CA MET A 220 8.03 -6.05 -7.36
C MET A 220 8.98 -7.22 -7.57
N GLY A 221 9.01 -7.76 -8.79
CA GLY A 221 9.87 -8.88 -9.16
C GLY A 221 11.23 -8.46 -9.70
N LEU A 222 12.09 -9.46 -9.90
CA LEU A 222 13.38 -9.29 -10.52
C LEU A 222 13.23 -8.78 -11.96
N GLU A 223 14.16 -7.93 -12.39
CA GLU A 223 14.28 -7.46 -13.78
C GLU A 223 14.18 -8.62 -14.77
N GLU A 224 13.33 -8.46 -15.77
CA GLU A 224 13.21 -9.41 -16.89
C GLU A 224 13.58 -8.76 -18.22
N ARG A 225 14.12 -9.55 -19.15
CA ARG A 225 14.39 -9.13 -20.52
C ARG A 225 13.42 -9.81 -21.47
N SER A 226 12.83 -9.03 -22.35
CA SER A 226 11.82 -9.53 -23.29
C SER A 226 12.00 -8.87 -24.65
N ALA A 227 11.81 -9.65 -25.70
CA ALA A 227 11.77 -9.13 -27.05
C ALA A 227 10.46 -8.36 -27.26
N VAL A 228 10.56 -7.15 -27.78
CA VAL A 228 9.44 -6.31 -28.18
C VAL A 228 9.59 -5.87 -29.63
N VAL A 229 8.49 -5.75 -30.35
CA VAL A 229 8.49 -5.20 -31.71
C VAL A 229 8.12 -3.73 -31.64
N GLU A 230 9.06 -2.86 -32.01
CA GLU A 230 8.87 -1.42 -32.09
C GLU A 230 9.22 -0.95 -33.51
N GLN A 231 8.33 -0.25 -34.15
CA GLN A 231 8.50 0.26 -35.51
C GLN A 231 8.93 -0.84 -36.54
N GLY A 232 8.39 -2.06 -36.37
CA GLY A 232 8.72 -3.19 -37.23
C GLY A 232 10.08 -3.88 -36.94
N GLN A 233 10.82 -3.43 -35.94
CA GLN A 233 12.08 -4.03 -35.52
C GLN A 233 11.95 -4.72 -34.17
N THR A 234 12.55 -5.90 -34.03
CA THR A 234 12.64 -6.59 -32.75
C THR A 234 13.80 -6.03 -31.93
N ARG A 235 13.48 -5.58 -30.71
CA ARG A 235 14.47 -5.10 -29.73
C ARG A 235 14.33 -5.83 -28.40
N MET A 236 15.42 -6.11 -27.73
CA MET A 236 15.42 -6.60 -26.35
C MET A 236 15.25 -5.41 -25.41
N LYS A 237 14.20 -5.44 -24.59
CA LYS A 237 13.96 -4.43 -23.55
C LYS A 237 13.99 -5.05 -22.16
N ARG A 238 14.29 -4.23 -21.19
CA ARG A 238 14.28 -4.57 -19.77
C ARG A 238 12.99 -4.06 -19.13
N PHE A 239 12.39 -4.92 -18.35
CA PHE A 239 11.15 -4.62 -17.65
C PHE A 239 11.28 -4.90 -16.16
N LEU A 240 10.60 -4.09 -15.35
CA LEU A 240 10.33 -4.36 -13.95
C LEU A 240 8.94 -5.01 -13.86
N PRO A 241 8.87 -6.32 -13.62
CA PRO A 241 7.57 -6.99 -13.49
C PRO A 241 6.92 -6.67 -12.16
N LEU A 242 5.62 -6.42 -12.19
CA LEU A 242 4.78 -6.15 -11.04
C LEU A 242 3.63 -7.14 -11.02
N GLY A 243 3.60 -7.99 -10.00
CA GLY A 243 2.44 -8.81 -9.69
C GLY A 243 1.46 -7.99 -8.84
N VAL A 244 0.25 -7.77 -9.33
CA VAL A 244 -0.76 -6.95 -8.65
C VAL A 244 -1.97 -7.80 -8.32
N THR A 245 -2.32 -7.87 -7.05
CA THR A 245 -3.55 -8.52 -6.56
C THR A 245 -4.50 -7.47 -6.04
N ILE A 246 -5.75 -7.50 -6.48
CA ILE A 246 -6.80 -6.54 -6.08
C ILE A 246 -8.03 -7.26 -5.54
N ASP A 247 -8.78 -6.60 -4.67
CA ASP A 247 -10.10 -7.04 -4.19
C ASP A 247 -11.18 -6.48 -5.13
N GLU A 248 -11.79 -7.33 -5.98
CA GLU A 248 -12.76 -6.89 -6.98
C GLU A 248 -14.10 -6.39 -6.38
N ARG A 249 -14.34 -6.59 -5.10
CA ARG A 249 -15.58 -6.16 -4.43
C ARG A 249 -15.62 -4.68 -4.11
N VAL A 250 -14.48 -3.97 -4.14
CA VAL A 250 -14.39 -2.59 -3.65
C VAL A 250 -14.87 -1.57 -4.67
N CYS A 251 -14.74 -1.86 -5.95
CA CYS A 251 -15.24 -1.01 -7.04
C CYS A 251 -15.38 -1.79 -8.34
N SER A 252 -16.06 -1.20 -9.32
CA SER A 252 -16.25 -1.84 -10.63
C SER A 252 -14.93 -1.98 -11.41
N GLY A 253 -14.88 -2.94 -12.35
CA GLY A 253 -13.75 -3.12 -13.25
C GLY A 253 -13.40 -1.85 -14.05
N ALA A 254 -14.37 -1.00 -14.36
CA ALA A 254 -14.14 0.26 -15.05
C ALA A 254 -13.32 1.24 -14.19
N HIS A 255 -13.54 1.29 -12.86
CA HIS A 255 -12.74 2.09 -11.94
C HIS A 255 -11.31 1.55 -11.85
N TYR A 256 -11.15 0.23 -11.74
CA TYR A 256 -9.82 -0.40 -11.77
C TYR A 256 -9.09 -0.14 -13.08
N ALA A 257 -9.78 -0.23 -14.23
CA ALA A 257 -9.16 0.04 -15.53
C ALA A 257 -8.64 1.49 -15.63
N ARG A 258 -9.41 2.47 -15.15
CA ARG A 258 -8.96 3.88 -15.10
C ARG A 258 -7.77 4.06 -14.17
N PHE A 259 -7.82 3.47 -12.99
CA PHE A 259 -6.72 3.48 -12.03
C PHE A 259 -5.44 2.88 -12.62
N LEU A 260 -5.52 1.69 -13.20
CA LEU A 260 -4.37 1.01 -13.81
C LEU A 260 -3.82 1.78 -15.02
N LYS A 261 -4.70 2.45 -15.79
CA LYS A 261 -4.27 3.34 -16.88
C LYS A 261 -3.49 4.53 -16.32
N ALA A 262 -3.91 5.11 -15.19
CA ALA A 262 -3.19 6.18 -14.52
C ALA A 262 -1.82 5.70 -14.00
N ILE A 263 -1.74 4.55 -13.33
CA ILE A 263 -0.48 3.95 -12.90
C ILE A 263 0.49 3.80 -14.08
N ARG A 264 0.03 3.20 -15.19
CA ARG A 264 0.87 3.03 -16.40
C ARG A 264 1.39 4.36 -16.93
N ARG A 265 0.55 5.40 -16.94
CA ARG A 265 0.94 6.75 -17.37
C ARG A 265 2.06 7.30 -16.48
N TYR A 266 1.94 7.18 -15.16
CA TYR A 266 2.93 7.70 -14.22
C TYR A 266 4.23 6.89 -14.24
N LEU A 267 4.18 5.58 -14.45
CA LEU A 267 5.39 4.76 -14.62
C LEU A 267 6.10 5.03 -15.95
N LYS A 268 5.36 5.45 -16.99
CA LYS A 268 5.93 5.87 -18.28
C LYS A 268 6.43 7.31 -18.26
N HIS A 269 5.83 8.16 -17.41
CA HIS A 269 6.14 9.58 -17.29
C HIS A 269 6.28 9.96 -15.82
N PRO A 270 7.37 9.51 -15.13
CA PRO A 270 7.55 9.76 -13.70
C PRO A 270 7.67 11.25 -13.34
N GLU A 271 8.09 12.08 -14.28
CA GLU A 271 8.18 13.54 -14.13
C GLU A 271 6.83 14.19 -13.77
N LEU A 272 5.72 13.57 -14.12
CA LEU A 272 4.38 14.03 -13.75
C LEU A 272 4.09 13.92 -12.24
N LEU A 273 4.93 13.19 -11.50
CA LEU A 273 4.80 13.02 -10.06
C LEU A 273 5.59 14.08 -9.27
N GLU A 274 6.42 14.88 -9.92
CA GLU A 274 7.25 15.90 -9.27
C GLU A 274 6.44 17.09 -8.75
N LEU A 275 5.28 17.33 -9.36
CA LEU A 275 4.35 18.39 -8.95
C LEU A 275 3.10 17.76 -8.27
N PRO A 276 2.43 18.50 -7.39
CA PRO A 276 1.16 18.03 -6.81
C PRO A 276 0.11 17.80 -7.90
N PRO A 277 -0.96 17.03 -7.64
CA PRO A 277 -2.07 16.88 -8.58
C PRO A 277 -2.82 18.20 -8.77
N ASP A 278 -3.33 18.44 -9.98
CA ASP A 278 -4.19 19.60 -10.25
C ASP A 278 -5.49 19.58 -9.44
N GLU A 279 -5.94 18.38 -9.07
CA GLU A 279 -7.18 18.16 -8.34
C GLU A 279 -7.09 16.89 -7.50
N VAL A 280 -7.64 16.95 -6.29
CA VAL A 280 -7.81 15.81 -5.39
C VAL A 280 -9.29 15.48 -5.27
N CYS A 281 -9.65 14.23 -5.60
CA CYS A 281 -11.01 13.72 -5.48
C CYS A 281 -11.15 12.88 -4.21
N PHE A 282 -12.23 13.09 -3.46
CA PHE A 282 -12.61 12.28 -2.31
C PHE A 282 -13.81 11.40 -2.64
N ASP A 283 -13.92 10.26 -1.96
CA ASP A 283 -15.00 9.31 -2.18
C ASP A 283 -16.15 9.58 -1.21
N GLN A 284 -17.33 9.86 -1.74
CA GLN A 284 -18.60 10.07 -0.99
C GLN A 284 -18.42 10.83 0.34
N ASP A 285 -17.99 12.06 0.29
CA ASP A 285 -17.81 12.97 1.45
C ASP A 285 -16.85 12.44 2.52
N CYS A 286 -15.96 11.54 2.14
CA CYS A 286 -14.94 11.00 3.01
C CYS A 286 -13.64 11.80 2.82
N GLU A 287 -13.54 12.96 3.46
CA GLU A 287 -12.29 13.72 3.53
C GLU A 287 -11.21 12.90 4.23
N TYR A 288 -9.99 12.95 3.69
CA TYR A 288 -8.87 12.32 4.34
C TYR A 288 -8.40 13.19 5.50
N HIS A 289 -8.23 12.57 6.65
CA HIS A 289 -7.57 13.25 7.75
C HIS A 289 -6.10 13.39 7.42
N GLU A 290 -5.58 14.61 7.50
CA GLU A 290 -4.15 14.84 7.39
C GLU A 290 -3.39 13.88 8.31
N PRO A 291 -2.30 13.26 7.82
CA PRO A 291 -1.46 12.47 8.68
C PRO A 291 -0.94 13.41 9.78
N LYS A 292 -1.32 13.14 11.03
CA LYS A 292 -0.70 13.86 12.16
C LYS A 292 0.80 13.74 11.95
N PRO A 293 1.56 14.86 12.00
CA PRO A 293 2.99 14.80 11.87
C PRO A 293 3.46 13.74 12.87
N GLN A 294 4.11 12.69 12.36
CA GLN A 294 4.72 11.71 13.24
C GLN A 294 5.59 12.55 14.17
N ARG A 295 5.27 12.53 15.47
CA ARG A 295 6.08 13.23 16.46
C ARG A 295 7.48 12.71 16.23
N ALA A 296 8.31 13.54 15.60
CA ALA A 296 9.70 13.25 15.43
C ALA A 296 10.18 12.85 16.82
N ALA A 297 10.89 11.73 16.90
CA ALA A 297 11.64 11.35 18.08
C ALA A 297 12.82 12.32 18.32
N ALA A 298 12.58 13.61 18.12
CA ALA A 298 13.47 14.75 18.29
C ALA A 298 13.21 15.40 19.64
N ALA A 299 13.33 14.60 20.69
CA ALA A 299 13.38 15.18 22.04
C ALA A 299 14.12 14.27 23.02
N LYS A 300 15.33 13.83 22.66
CA LYS A 300 16.35 13.40 23.63
C LYS A 300 17.75 13.65 23.08
N GLN A 301 18.02 14.87 22.66
CA GLN A 301 19.35 15.43 22.53
C GLN A 301 19.35 16.82 23.12
N LYS A 302 19.01 16.92 24.41
CA LYS A 302 19.32 18.04 25.29
C LYS A 302 19.18 17.52 26.72
N ALA A 303 20.20 16.89 27.20
CA ALA A 303 20.64 16.86 28.60
C ALA A 303 22.04 16.25 28.61
#